data_23f3cce6b5bfdcc67c65a45d3667f985
#
_entry.id   23f3cce6b5bfdcc67c65a45d3667f985
#
_cell.length_a   1.000
_cell.length_b   1.000
_cell.length_c   1.000
_cell.angle_alpha   90.00
_cell.angle_beta   90.00
_cell.angle_gamma   90.00
#
_symmetry.space_group_name_H-M   'P 1'
#
loop_
_entity.id
_entity.type
_entity.pdbx_description
1 polymer ?
#
loop_
_entity_poly.entity_id
_entity_poly.type
_entity_poly.pdbx_seq_one_letter_code
_entity_poly.pdbx_strand_id
1 'polypeptide(L)'
;MKFVNRYTLFILSAGLLVSCVKDLDSQSPSGLSEPLRITDTKILNSNDDKIFLKGCNLGNWLVLEMWMLDYRQSGSGDQYEFELQLSERFGASETHRLMELYRSSWAIERDFKMIKSFGMNTIRLPFEYRLLMDDDKPFQLREDAWFWLDKAVNLATKHDMFIILDMHGAPGRQSGMDHTGRSGYNRLWEEAKYQDQTEWLWVQISKHYKDNPTIAAYDFLNEPWGGEELDLKKMILRCNEVVRAENDNHIVIFPGHYSGIDFYEDEHSKSLTNVLYTAHFYPGFFGWGGPVPQVHADFLENGLMDWKETMDRFNAPLLIGEFNVVSQRAGGGEMMRRYYDRYEKWGWPATMWSYKVLTQQGGINEMNWGMVTNEKPLAKLDIIADDLSEIE
;
A
#
# COMPACT_ATOMS: atom_id res chain seq x y z
N MET A 1 -75.41 3.23 27.20
CA MET A 1 -74.59 3.05 25.97
C MET A 1 -73.17 3.22 26.37
N LYS A 2 -72.43 2.10 26.53
CA LYS A 2 -71.03 2.10 26.86
C LYS A 2 -70.24 1.55 25.66
N PHE A 3 -69.46 2.37 25.05
CA PHE A 3 -68.48 1.94 24.03
C PHE A 3 -67.18 1.55 24.73
N VAL A 4 -66.78 0.29 24.62
CA VAL A 4 -65.48 -0.22 25.04
C VAL A 4 -64.58 -0.28 23.82
N ASN A 5 -63.54 0.52 23.79
CA ASN A 5 -62.53 0.50 22.76
C ASN A 5 -61.42 -0.48 23.16
N ARG A 6 -61.29 -1.58 22.45
CA ARG A 6 -60.18 -2.54 22.56
C ARG A 6 -59.07 -2.12 21.62
N TYR A 7 -57.96 -1.67 22.16
CA TYR A 7 -56.71 -1.54 21.44
C TYR A 7 -56.00 -2.89 21.47
N THR A 8 -55.88 -3.52 20.29
CA THR A 8 -55.06 -4.72 20.11
C THR A 8 -53.64 -4.25 19.82
N LEU A 9 -52.73 -4.57 20.75
CA LEU A 9 -51.29 -4.27 20.63
C LEU A 9 -50.70 -5.37 19.72
N PHE A 10 -50.28 -4.98 18.51
CA PHE A 10 -49.42 -5.82 17.65
C PHE A 10 -47.98 -5.66 18.11
N ILE A 11 -47.43 -6.67 18.74
CA ILE A 11 -45.98 -6.79 18.96
C ILE A 11 -45.41 -7.36 17.69
N LEU A 12 -44.75 -6.49 16.89
CA LEU A 12 -43.86 -6.93 15.82
C LEU A 12 -42.58 -7.41 16.48
N SER A 13 -42.38 -8.71 16.51
CA SER A 13 -41.07 -9.29 16.76
C SER A 13 -40.19 -9.06 15.56
N ALA A 14 -39.25 -8.12 15.69
CA ALA A 14 -38.15 -7.97 14.75
C ALA A 14 -37.23 -9.20 14.92
N GLY A 15 -37.43 -10.19 14.07
CA GLY A 15 -36.49 -11.29 13.93
C GLY A 15 -35.18 -10.74 13.40
N LEU A 16 -34.12 -10.79 14.20
CA LEU A 16 -32.73 -10.61 13.73
C LEU A 16 -32.48 -11.73 12.71
N LEU A 17 -32.51 -11.36 11.44
CA LEU A 17 -31.89 -12.16 10.40
C LEU A 17 -30.36 -11.97 10.57
N VAL A 18 -29.76 -12.80 11.42
CA VAL A 18 -28.34 -13.11 11.32
C VAL A 18 -28.19 -13.83 9.99
N SER A 19 -27.89 -13.07 8.94
CA SER A 19 -27.40 -13.62 7.70
C SER A 19 -26.06 -14.27 8.03
N CYS A 20 -26.04 -15.59 8.14
CA CYS A 20 -24.81 -16.34 7.98
C CYS A 20 -24.28 -15.98 6.59
N VAL A 21 -23.26 -15.15 6.54
CA VAL A 21 -22.38 -15.07 5.39
C VAL A 21 -21.78 -16.49 5.29
N LYS A 22 -22.33 -17.28 4.37
CA LYS A 22 -21.64 -18.51 3.96
C LYS A 22 -20.26 -18.10 3.52
N ASP A 23 -19.26 -18.70 4.10
CA ASP A 23 -17.90 -18.71 3.59
C ASP A 23 -17.99 -18.96 2.08
N LEU A 24 -17.77 -17.90 1.30
CA LEU A 24 -17.41 -18.06 -0.10
C LEU A 24 -16.06 -18.76 -0.03
N ASP A 25 -16.00 -19.99 -0.55
CA ASP A 25 -14.74 -20.66 -0.85
C ASP A 25 -13.91 -19.67 -1.67
N SER A 26 -13.11 -18.84 -0.99
CA SER A 26 -12.19 -17.90 -1.60
C SER A 26 -11.03 -18.74 -2.14
N GLN A 27 -11.10 -19.08 -3.41
CA GLN A 27 -9.93 -19.66 -4.08
C GLN A 27 -8.85 -18.59 -4.08
N SER A 28 -7.71 -18.91 -3.48
CA SER A 28 -6.51 -18.07 -3.52
C SER A 28 -6.02 -17.84 -4.96
N PRO A 29 -5.19 -16.82 -5.22
CA PRO A 29 -4.60 -16.60 -6.52
C PRO A 29 -4.01 -17.89 -7.09
N SER A 30 -4.38 -18.24 -8.33
CA SER A 30 -3.93 -19.46 -9.02
C SER A 30 -4.19 -20.78 -8.27
N GLY A 31 -5.17 -20.81 -7.33
CA GLY A 31 -5.49 -22.01 -6.53
C GLY A 31 -4.44 -22.36 -5.49
N LEU A 32 -3.61 -21.43 -5.06
CA LEU A 32 -2.56 -21.64 -4.06
C LEU A 32 -3.15 -21.98 -2.70
N SER A 33 -2.54 -22.92 -2.00
CA SER A 33 -2.90 -23.35 -0.65
C SER A 33 -1.98 -22.78 0.43
N GLU A 34 -0.85 -22.20 0.04
CA GLU A 34 0.20 -21.74 0.95
C GLU A 34 0.79 -20.40 0.46
N PRO A 35 1.33 -19.60 1.37
CA PRO A 35 2.04 -18.37 1.03
C PRO A 35 3.22 -18.60 0.07
N LEU A 36 3.59 -17.54 -0.65
CA LEU A 36 4.80 -17.53 -1.47
C LEU A 36 6.05 -17.66 -0.58
N ARG A 37 7.11 -18.24 -1.15
CA ARG A 37 8.41 -18.38 -0.47
C ARG A 37 9.57 -17.96 -1.35
N ILE A 38 10.67 -17.60 -0.72
CA ILE A 38 11.93 -17.30 -1.42
C ILE A 38 12.86 -18.49 -1.30
N THR A 39 13.43 -18.88 -2.45
CA THR A 39 14.54 -19.83 -2.54
C THR A 39 15.63 -19.21 -3.40
N ASP A 40 16.80 -19.01 -2.84
CA ASP A 40 17.87 -18.20 -3.45
C ASP A 40 17.36 -16.79 -3.81
N THR A 41 17.33 -16.45 -5.08
CA THR A 41 16.84 -15.17 -5.61
C THR A 41 15.45 -15.25 -6.26
N LYS A 42 14.72 -16.35 -6.03
CA LYS A 42 13.44 -16.62 -6.70
C LYS A 42 12.29 -16.64 -5.72
N ILE A 43 11.18 -16.07 -6.12
CA ILE A 43 9.90 -16.24 -5.44
C ILE A 43 9.20 -17.44 -6.08
N LEU A 44 8.79 -18.39 -5.26
CA LEU A 44 8.12 -19.63 -5.66
C LEU A 44 6.77 -19.76 -4.97
N ASN A 45 5.83 -20.42 -5.66
CA ASN A 45 4.58 -20.86 -5.05
C ASN A 45 4.73 -22.26 -4.42
N SER A 46 3.62 -22.80 -3.88
CA SER A 46 3.59 -24.14 -3.28
C SER A 46 3.89 -25.29 -4.26
N ASN A 47 3.79 -25.07 -5.56
CA ASN A 47 4.09 -26.04 -6.60
C ASN A 47 5.52 -25.92 -7.15
N ASP A 48 6.38 -25.11 -6.54
CA ASP A 48 7.73 -24.77 -7.04
C ASP A 48 7.76 -23.95 -8.33
N ASP A 49 6.63 -23.42 -8.77
CA ASP A 49 6.59 -22.54 -9.93
C ASP A 49 7.16 -21.16 -9.55
N LYS A 50 7.98 -20.61 -10.44
CA LYS A 50 8.50 -19.26 -10.29
C LYS A 50 7.38 -18.23 -10.49
N ILE A 51 7.18 -17.36 -9.50
CA ILE A 51 6.25 -16.24 -9.56
C ILE A 51 7.03 -14.94 -9.75
N PHE A 52 6.65 -14.17 -10.75
CA PHE A 52 7.09 -12.79 -10.90
C PHE A 52 5.97 -11.86 -10.48
N LEU A 53 6.16 -11.14 -9.37
CA LEU A 53 5.20 -10.17 -8.87
C LEU A 53 5.35 -8.87 -9.67
N LYS A 54 4.36 -8.61 -10.52
CA LYS A 54 4.27 -7.43 -11.39
C LYS A 54 3.01 -6.65 -11.04
N GLY A 55 3.15 -5.39 -10.65
CA GLY A 55 2.00 -4.68 -10.18
C GLY A 55 2.15 -3.18 -10.06
N CYS A 56 1.24 -2.59 -9.32
CA CYS A 56 1.23 -1.17 -8.99
C CYS A 56 0.91 -0.95 -7.52
N ASN A 57 1.22 0.24 -7.04
CA ASN A 57 0.74 0.72 -5.76
C ASN A 57 -0.70 1.23 -5.91
N LEU A 58 -1.58 0.80 -5.02
CA LEU A 58 -2.92 1.36 -4.90
C LEU A 58 -2.88 2.52 -3.89
N GLY A 59 -2.09 3.53 -4.24
CA GLY A 59 -1.88 4.71 -3.41
C GLY A 59 -3.13 5.57 -3.24
N ASN A 60 -3.06 6.44 -2.26
CA ASN A 60 -4.10 7.40 -1.93
C ASN A 60 -5.46 6.80 -1.54
N TRP A 61 -5.50 5.53 -1.17
CA TRP A 61 -6.71 4.86 -0.71
C TRP A 61 -6.80 4.75 0.81
N LEU A 62 -5.82 4.06 1.41
CA LEU A 62 -5.80 3.76 2.84
C LEU A 62 -4.79 4.60 3.61
N VAL A 63 -4.05 5.42 2.91
CA VAL A 63 -3.30 6.59 3.36
C VAL A 63 -3.37 7.64 2.25
N LEU A 64 -3.55 8.90 2.62
CA LEU A 64 -3.72 9.98 1.65
C LEU A 64 -2.44 10.81 1.52
N GLU A 65 -2.04 11.02 0.27
CA GLU A 65 -1.12 12.05 -0.16
C GLU A 65 -1.90 13.11 -0.92
N MET A 66 -2.03 14.29 -0.35
CA MET A 66 -2.97 15.31 -0.81
C MET A 66 -2.69 15.80 -2.23
N TRP A 67 -1.43 15.71 -2.68
CA TRP A 67 -1.06 16.06 -4.05
C TRP A 67 -1.67 15.12 -5.11
N MET A 68 -1.97 13.86 -4.76
CA MET A 68 -2.62 12.91 -5.66
C MET A 68 -4.10 13.23 -5.92
N LEU A 69 -4.70 14.08 -5.09
CA LEU A 69 -6.06 14.62 -5.26
C LEU A 69 -6.06 16.01 -5.90
N ASP A 70 -4.89 16.54 -6.22
CA ASP A 70 -4.66 17.93 -6.61
C ASP A 70 -5.22 18.96 -5.59
N TYR A 71 -5.16 18.61 -4.32
CA TYR A 71 -5.75 19.39 -3.22
C TYR A 71 -4.85 20.54 -2.74
N ARG A 72 -3.87 20.95 -3.55
CA ARG A 72 -2.96 22.07 -3.23
C ARG A 72 -3.67 23.39 -2.89
N GLN A 73 -4.93 23.53 -3.27
CA GLN A 73 -5.73 24.70 -2.96
C GLN A 73 -6.52 24.60 -1.65
N SER A 74 -6.58 23.43 -1.02
CA SER A 74 -7.36 23.24 0.22
C SER A 74 -6.64 23.73 1.48
N GLY A 75 -5.33 23.97 1.40
CA GLY A 75 -4.51 24.34 2.55
C GLY A 75 -4.10 23.16 3.44
N SER A 76 -4.51 21.93 3.14
CA SER A 76 -4.09 20.73 3.86
C SER A 76 -2.83 20.15 3.25
N GLY A 77 -1.78 19.98 4.04
CA GLY A 77 -0.50 19.41 3.59
C GLY A 77 -0.47 17.89 3.62
N ASP A 78 -1.31 17.26 4.46
CA ASP A 78 -1.34 15.82 4.67
C ASP A 78 -2.73 15.33 5.15
N GLN A 79 -2.86 14.02 5.32
CA GLN A 79 -4.12 13.39 5.76
C GLN A 79 -4.53 13.83 7.16
N TYR A 80 -3.60 13.92 8.11
CA TYR A 80 -3.91 14.29 9.49
C TYR A 80 -4.50 15.70 9.57
N GLU A 81 -3.90 16.66 8.89
CA GLU A 81 -4.40 18.03 8.81
C GLU A 81 -5.75 18.11 8.11
N PHE A 82 -5.93 17.34 7.03
CA PHE A 82 -7.19 17.24 6.31
C PHE A 82 -8.32 16.71 7.20
N GLU A 83 -8.09 15.60 7.90
CA GLU A 83 -9.07 15.03 8.85
C GLU A 83 -9.38 15.98 10.01
N LEU A 84 -8.36 16.72 10.50
CA LEU A 84 -8.55 17.72 11.54
C LEU A 84 -9.46 18.86 11.07
N GLN A 85 -9.24 19.41 9.87
CA GLN A 85 -10.07 20.45 9.27
C GLN A 85 -11.52 19.97 9.06
N LEU A 86 -11.71 18.73 8.60
CA LEU A 86 -13.04 18.13 8.50
C LEU A 86 -13.70 18.02 9.88
N SER A 87 -12.96 17.59 10.89
CA SER A 87 -13.47 17.41 12.25
C SER A 87 -13.85 18.74 12.90
N GLU A 88 -13.06 19.79 12.72
CA GLU A 88 -13.37 21.13 13.18
C GLU A 88 -14.64 21.69 12.52
N ARG A 89 -14.85 21.38 11.24
CA ARG A 89 -15.98 21.89 10.47
C ARG A 89 -17.26 21.08 10.67
N PHE A 90 -17.19 19.78 10.75
CA PHE A 90 -18.34 18.88 10.70
C PHE A 90 -18.48 17.96 11.93
N GLY A 91 -17.46 17.92 12.80
CA GLY A 91 -17.37 17.00 13.92
C GLY A 91 -16.81 15.63 13.55
N ALA A 92 -16.30 14.91 14.56
CA ALA A 92 -15.58 13.65 14.36
C ALA A 92 -16.41 12.55 13.68
N SER A 93 -17.69 12.41 14.01
CA SER A 93 -18.58 11.41 13.42
C SER A 93 -18.78 11.63 11.92
N GLU A 94 -18.97 12.87 11.50
CA GLU A 94 -19.14 13.18 10.08
C GLU A 94 -17.81 13.06 9.33
N THR A 95 -16.70 13.43 9.93
CA THR A 95 -15.36 13.19 9.38
C THR A 95 -15.14 11.72 9.09
N HIS A 96 -15.44 10.84 10.06
CA HIS A 96 -15.34 9.40 9.86
C HIS A 96 -16.21 8.95 8.67
N ARG A 97 -17.47 9.36 8.62
CA ARG A 97 -18.38 9.04 7.51
C ARG A 97 -17.87 9.52 6.15
N LEU A 98 -17.29 10.71 6.09
CA LEU A 98 -16.71 11.27 4.85
C LEU A 98 -15.48 10.47 4.41
N MET A 99 -14.61 10.10 5.33
CA MET A 99 -13.46 9.25 5.03
C MET A 99 -13.87 7.86 4.55
N GLU A 100 -14.92 7.27 5.14
CA GLU A 100 -15.48 6.00 4.68
C GLU A 100 -16.11 6.12 3.27
N LEU A 101 -16.80 7.22 2.99
CA LEU A 101 -17.33 7.51 1.66
C LEU A 101 -16.21 7.64 0.63
N TYR A 102 -15.15 8.37 0.97
CA TYR A 102 -13.96 8.49 0.14
C TYR A 102 -13.35 7.12 -0.16
N ARG A 103 -13.03 6.34 0.86
CA ARG A 103 -12.44 5.01 0.70
C ARG A 103 -13.32 4.06 -0.11
N SER A 104 -14.64 4.14 0.07
CA SER A 104 -15.57 3.29 -0.67
C SER A 104 -15.67 3.64 -2.16
N SER A 105 -15.27 4.86 -2.54
CA SER A 105 -15.32 5.39 -3.91
C SER A 105 -13.96 5.36 -4.61
N TRP A 106 -12.85 5.47 -3.87
CA TRP A 106 -11.51 5.57 -4.46
C TRP A 106 -11.07 4.30 -5.16
N ALA A 107 -11.25 3.13 -4.51
CA ALA A 107 -10.94 1.85 -5.10
C ALA A 107 -12.11 0.88 -4.97
N ILE A 108 -12.59 0.43 -6.12
CA ILE A 108 -13.73 -0.50 -6.25
C ILE A 108 -13.31 -1.74 -7.05
N GLU A 109 -14.18 -2.70 -7.20
CA GLU A 109 -13.88 -3.95 -7.92
C GLU A 109 -13.44 -3.71 -9.37
N ARG A 110 -13.96 -2.66 -10.03
CA ARG A 110 -13.56 -2.30 -11.40
C ARG A 110 -12.07 -2.00 -11.48
N ASP A 111 -11.50 -1.33 -10.47
CA ASP A 111 -10.08 -0.98 -10.44
C ASP A 111 -9.20 -2.24 -10.40
N PHE A 112 -9.56 -3.25 -9.61
CA PHE A 112 -8.86 -4.54 -9.58
C PHE A 112 -8.92 -5.27 -10.93
N LYS A 113 -10.08 -5.28 -11.58
CA LYS A 113 -10.24 -5.83 -12.94
C LYS A 113 -9.35 -5.09 -13.95
N MET A 114 -9.28 -3.77 -13.85
CA MET A 114 -8.48 -2.95 -14.74
C MET A 114 -6.98 -3.22 -14.52
N ILE A 115 -6.50 -3.23 -13.29
CA ILE A 115 -5.12 -3.58 -12.96
C ILE A 115 -4.77 -4.97 -13.53
N LYS A 116 -5.64 -5.97 -13.33
CA LYS A 116 -5.46 -7.31 -13.91
C LYS A 116 -5.40 -7.27 -15.43
N SER A 117 -6.23 -6.44 -16.09
CA SER A 117 -6.26 -6.32 -17.55
C SER A 117 -4.97 -5.72 -18.14
N PHE A 118 -4.20 -4.98 -17.35
CA PHE A 118 -2.87 -4.49 -17.72
C PHE A 118 -1.79 -5.58 -17.65
N GLY A 119 -2.16 -6.82 -17.33
CA GLY A 119 -1.23 -7.95 -17.19
C GLY A 119 -0.49 -7.94 -15.84
N MET A 120 -1.03 -7.24 -14.85
CA MET A 120 -0.51 -7.21 -13.48
C MET A 120 -1.16 -8.30 -12.63
N ASN A 121 -0.41 -8.81 -11.66
CA ASN A 121 -0.85 -9.83 -10.72
C ASN A 121 -0.66 -9.44 -9.25
N THR A 122 -0.21 -8.20 -8.98
CA THR A 122 0.16 -7.77 -7.63
C THR A 122 -0.29 -6.34 -7.38
N ILE A 123 -0.80 -6.09 -6.19
CA ILE A 123 -1.04 -4.75 -5.65
C ILE A 123 -0.19 -4.58 -4.40
N ARG A 124 0.69 -3.57 -4.37
CA ARG A 124 1.23 -3.07 -3.12
C ARG A 124 0.20 -2.13 -2.53
N LEU A 125 -0.22 -2.38 -1.29
CA LEU A 125 -1.32 -1.71 -0.62
C LEU A 125 -0.80 -0.83 0.52
N PRO A 126 -0.51 0.46 0.24
CA PRO A 126 -0.15 1.42 1.27
C PRO A 126 -1.30 1.63 2.25
N PHE A 127 -1.03 1.50 3.56
CA PHE A 127 -2.01 1.81 4.59
C PHE A 127 -1.38 2.53 5.78
N GLU A 128 -2.19 3.30 6.49
CA GLU A 128 -1.82 3.99 7.71
C GLU A 128 -2.31 3.20 8.93
N TYR A 129 -1.49 3.12 9.99
CA TYR A 129 -1.78 2.37 11.21
C TYR A 129 -3.12 2.72 11.89
N ARG A 130 -3.62 3.97 11.73
CA ARG A 130 -4.92 4.40 12.31
C ARG A 130 -6.14 3.70 11.71
N LEU A 131 -5.96 2.93 10.64
CA LEU A 131 -6.99 1.98 10.20
C LEU A 131 -7.19 0.84 11.20
N LEU A 132 -6.13 0.47 11.90
CA LEU A 132 -6.12 -0.68 12.81
C LEU A 132 -6.25 -0.29 14.29
N MET A 133 -5.67 0.87 14.68
CA MET A 133 -5.53 1.27 16.09
C MET A 133 -5.67 2.79 16.22
N ASP A 134 -6.55 3.23 17.11
CA ASP A 134 -6.70 4.66 17.43
C ASP A 134 -5.54 5.17 18.30
N ASP A 135 -5.15 6.45 18.13
CA ASP A 135 -4.07 7.07 18.90
C ASP A 135 -4.33 7.10 20.42
N ASP A 136 -5.58 7.22 20.80
CA ASP A 136 -6.03 7.31 22.20
C ASP A 136 -6.28 5.92 22.84
N LYS A 137 -6.21 4.84 22.06
CA LYS A 137 -6.39 3.45 22.50
C LYS A 137 -5.24 2.55 22.03
N PRO A 138 -4.01 2.83 22.48
CA PRO A 138 -2.87 2.03 22.06
C PRO A 138 -3.01 0.56 22.49
N PHE A 139 -2.49 -0.33 21.65
CA PHE A 139 -2.57 -1.79 21.85
C PHE A 139 -4.00 -2.36 21.88
N GLN A 140 -4.91 -1.68 21.21
CA GLN A 140 -6.28 -2.15 21.03
C GLN A 140 -6.68 -1.98 19.57
N LEU A 141 -7.10 -3.08 18.93
CA LEU A 141 -7.69 -3.00 17.58
C LEU A 141 -9.01 -2.23 17.63
N ARG A 142 -9.26 -1.45 16.59
CA ARG A 142 -10.57 -0.86 16.31
C ARG A 142 -11.59 -1.97 16.04
N GLU A 143 -12.85 -1.69 16.23
CA GLU A 143 -13.94 -2.64 15.90
C GLU A 143 -14.01 -2.94 14.39
N ASP A 144 -13.62 -1.99 13.55
CA ASP A 144 -13.61 -2.05 12.10
C ASP A 144 -12.20 -2.23 11.50
N ALA A 145 -11.21 -2.58 12.32
CA ALA A 145 -9.78 -2.60 11.96
C ALA A 145 -9.48 -3.31 10.62
N TRP A 146 -10.10 -4.46 10.39
CA TRP A 146 -9.82 -5.30 9.22
C TRP A 146 -10.65 -4.98 8.00
N PHE A 147 -11.70 -4.15 8.12
CA PHE A 147 -12.69 -3.95 7.07
C PHE A 147 -12.09 -3.58 5.71
N TRP A 148 -11.17 -2.61 5.68
CA TRP A 148 -10.58 -2.13 4.43
C TRP A 148 -9.48 -3.04 3.89
N LEU A 149 -8.66 -3.60 4.78
CA LEU A 149 -7.63 -4.55 4.38
C LEU A 149 -8.25 -5.85 3.85
N ASP A 150 -9.25 -6.40 4.55
CA ASP A 150 -9.98 -7.60 4.12
C ASP A 150 -10.73 -7.36 2.80
N LYS A 151 -11.32 -6.17 2.61
CA LYS A 151 -11.95 -5.81 1.35
C LYS A 151 -10.94 -5.86 0.20
N ALA A 152 -9.75 -5.30 0.38
CA ALA A 152 -8.70 -5.32 -0.63
C ALA A 152 -8.22 -6.75 -0.92
N VAL A 153 -7.96 -7.54 0.13
CA VAL A 153 -7.52 -8.93 0.02
C VAL A 153 -8.58 -9.78 -0.68
N ASN A 154 -9.86 -9.66 -0.31
CA ASN A 154 -10.95 -10.38 -0.95
C ASN A 154 -11.11 -10.03 -2.44
N LEU A 155 -10.97 -8.75 -2.80
CA LEU A 155 -11.00 -8.32 -4.20
C LEU A 155 -9.80 -8.85 -4.97
N ALA A 156 -8.61 -8.83 -4.38
CA ALA A 156 -7.41 -9.41 -4.99
C ALA A 156 -7.57 -10.92 -5.22
N THR A 157 -8.01 -11.65 -4.20
CA THR A 157 -8.32 -13.09 -4.31
C THR A 157 -9.31 -13.37 -5.44
N LYS A 158 -10.41 -12.61 -5.49
CA LYS A 158 -11.45 -12.76 -6.53
C LYS A 158 -10.92 -12.57 -7.95
N HIS A 159 -9.89 -11.75 -8.12
CA HIS A 159 -9.28 -11.42 -9.42
C HIS A 159 -7.93 -12.08 -9.64
N ASP A 160 -7.60 -13.11 -8.86
CA ASP A 160 -6.34 -13.86 -8.99
C ASP A 160 -5.12 -12.94 -8.95
N MET A 161 -5.03 -12.14 -7.90
CA MET A 161 -3.97 -11.18 -7.65
C MET A 161 -3.42 -11.32 -6.24
N PHE A 162 -2.16 -10.95 -6.06
CA PHE A 162 -1.48 -10.88 -4.77
C PHE A 162 -1.57 -9.49 -4.14
N ILE A 163 -1.47 -9.44 -2.81
CA ILE A 163 -1.34 -8.22 -2.02
C ILE A 163 0.02 -8.20 -1.31
N ILE A 164 0.73 -7.09 -1.41
CA ILE A 164 1.82 -6.71 -0.51
C ILE A 164 1.22 -5.70 0.47
N LEU A 165 1.13 -6.05 1.75
CA LEU A 165 0.68 -5.12 2.79
C LEU A 165 1.83 -4.19 3.17
N ASP A 166 1.66 -2.90 2.95
CA ASP A 166 2.67 -1.88 3.17
C ASP A 166 2.24 -0.93 4.30
N MET A 167 2.92 -0.99 5.44
CA MET A 167 2.71 0.01 6.51
C MET A 167 3.37 1.33 6.09
N HIS A 168 2.61 2.12 5.37
CA HIS A 168 3.05 3.38 4.79
C HIS A 168 3.14 4.51 5.82
N GLY A 169 2.33 4.43 6.87
CA GLY A 169 2.38 5.31 8.02
C GLY A 169 2.32 4.51 9.32
N ALA A 170 3.44 4.44 10.05
CA ALA A 170 3.56 3.73 11.31
C ALA A 170 3.18 4.61 12.53
N PRO A 171 2.89 4.01 13.70
CA PRO A 171 2.79 4.75 14.96
C PRO A 171 4.00 5.66 15.18
N GLY A 172 3.76 6.91 15.54
CA GLY A 172 4.82 7.91 15.71
C GLY A 172 5.43 8.42 14.41
N ARG A 173 5.10 7.86 13.26
CA ARG A 173 5.63 8.13 11.91
C ARG A 173 7.14 7.83 11.79
N GLN A 174 7.51 7.22 10.69
CA GLN A 174 8.88 6.78 10.38
C GLN A 174 9.69 7.81 9.60
N SER A 175 9.05 8.86 9.11
CA SER A 175 9.68 10.03 8.50
C SER A 175 8.81 11.26 8.71
N GLY A 176 9.38 12.47 8.53
CA GLY A 176 8.65 13.74 8.60
C GLY A 176 7.91 14.11 7.31
N MET A 177 7.74 13.16 6.39
CA MET A 177 7.15 13.39 5.07
C MET A 177 5.63 13.17 5.11
N ASP A 178 4.92 13.78 4.15
CA ASP A 178 3.46 13.74 4.02
C ASP A 178 2.91 12.34 3.71
N HIS A 179 3.66 11.51 2.98
CA HIS A 179 3.27 10.14 2.64
C HIS A 179 2.99 9.28 3.89
N THR A 180 3.60 9.58 5.03
CA THR A 180 3.30 8.88 6.29
C THR A 180 1.92 9.21 6.87
N GLY A 181 1.18 10.16 6.25
CA GLY A 181 -0.10 10.68 6.70
C GLY A 181 -0.01 11.87 7.67
N ARG A 182 1.21 12.27 8.11
CA ARG A 182 1.40 13.45 8.97
C ARG A 182 2.78 14.07 8.80
N SER A 183 2.82 15.20 8.11
CA SER A 183 4.05 15.97 7.87
C SER A 183 4.66 16.53 9.16
N GLY A 184 5.97 16.61 9.20
CA GLY A 184 6.70 17.21 10.34
C GLY A 184 6.62 16.40 11.65
N TYR A 185 6.01 15.19 11.61
CA TYR A 185 5.94 14.32 12.78
C TYR A 185 6.81 13.08 12.52
N ASN A 186 7.81 12.86 13.37
CA ASN A 186 8.78 11.76 13.25
C ASN A 186 9.24 11.34 14.63
N ARG A 187 8.45 10.50 15.31
CA ARG A 187 8.65 10.10 16.70
C ARG A 187 8.93 8.61 16.89
N LEU A 188 8.78 7.82 15.83
CA LEU A 188 9.02 6.38 15.90
C LEU A 188 10.41 6.04 16.46
N TRP A 189 11.42 6.79 16.03
CA TRP A 189 12.81 6.54 16.39
C TRP A 189 13.18 7.04 17.79
N GLU A 190 12.47 8.04 18.29
CA GLU A 190 12.75 8.69 19.57
C GLU A 190 12.01 8.05 20.75
N GLU A 191 10.84 7.46 20.53
CA GLU A 191 9.94 7.01 21.58
C GLU A 191 9.61 5.52 21.46
N ALA A 192 10.16 4.72 22.38
CA ALA A 192 10.00 3.26 22.42
C ALA A 192 8.54 2.79 22.33
N LYS A 193 7.60 3.56 22.89
CA LYS A 193 6.16 3.24 22.81
C LYS A 193 5.64 3.07 21.39
N TYR A 194 6.16 3.85 20.42
CA TYR A 194 5.73 3.75 19.03
C TYR A 194 6.36 2.55 18.32
N GLN A 195 7.58 2.20 18.72
CA GLN A 195 8.23 0.97 18.28
C GLN A 195 7.46 -0.25 18.77
N ASP A 196 7.10 -0.27 20.05
CA ASP A 196 6.31 -1.36 20.66
C ASP A 196 4.90 -1.46 20.01
N GLN A 197 4.25 -0.33 19.68
CA GLN A 197 2.99 -0.31 18.96
C GLN A 197 3.13 -0.86 17.53
N THR A 198 4.21 -0.53 16.83
CA THR A 198 4.49 -1.02 15.48
C THR A 198 4.68 -2.55 15.47
N GLU A 199 5.45 -3.08 16.42
CA GLU A 199 5.59 -4.52 16.59
C GLU A 199 4.26 -5.19 16.92
N TRP A 200 3.53 -4.63 17.86
CA TRP A 200 2.23 -5.16 18.24
C TRP A 200 1.27 -5.21 17.04
N LEU A 201 1.25 -4.20 16.19
CA LEU A 201 0.45 -4.20 14.96
C LEU A 201 0.87 -5.31 14.01
N TRP A 202 2.17 -5.54 13.82
CA TRP A 202 2.64 -6.63 12.98
C TRP A 202 2.29 -8.01 13.55
N VAL A 203 2.27 -8.17 14.88
CA VAL A 203 1.72 -9.38 15.53
C VAL A 203 0.24 -9.55 15.20
N GLN A 204 -0.57 -8.48 15.26
CA GLN A 204 -2.00 -8.59 14.94
C GLN A 204 -2.22 -8.90 13.45
N ILE A 205 -1.48 -8.25 12.54
CA ILE A 205 -1.53 -8.50 11.10
C ILE A 205 -1.15 -9.95 10.79
N SER A 206 -0.05 -10.42 11.37
CA SER A 206 0.39 -11.82 11.22
C SER A 206 -0.68 -12.80 11.71
N LYS A 207 -1.24 -12.62 12.91
CA LYS A 207 -2.32 -13.48 13.42
C LYS A 207 -3.53 -13.52 12.52
N HIS A 208 -3.85 -12.42 11.84
CA HIS A 208 -5.01 -12.32 10.97
C HIS A 208 -4.77 -12.94 9.59
N TYR A 209 -3.56 -12.82 9.04
CA TYR A 209 -3.27 -13.19 7.65
C TYR A 209 -2.30 -14.35 7.45
N LYS A 210 -1.65 -14.92 8.47
CA LYS A 210 -0.57 -15.91 8.32
C LYS A 210 -0.89 -17.12 7.43
N ASP A 211 -2.14 -17.47 7.31
CA ASP A 211 -2.57 -18.61 6.48
C ASP A 211 -3.22 -18.15 5.15
N ASN A 212 -3.13 -16.87 4.80
CA ASN A 212 -3.77 -16.32 3.60
C ASN A 212 -2.78 -16.21 2.42
N PRO A 213 -2.81 -17.11 1.44
CA PRO A 213 -1.87 -17.11 0.33
C PRO A 213 -2.06 -15.98 -0.68
N THR A 214 -3.12 -15.16 -0.55
CA THR A 214 -3.28 -13.93 -1.31
C THR A 214 -2.26 -12.87 -0.88
N ILE A 215 -1.84 -12.92 0.40
CA ILE A 215 -0.76 -12.05 0.88
C ILE A 215 0.57 -12.57 0.32
N ALA A 216 1.20 -11.77 -0.54
CA ALA A 216 2.52 -12.09 -1.06
C ALA A 216 3.62 -11.76 -0.06
N ALA A 217 3.52 -10.62 0.63
CA ALA A 217 4.54 -10.15 1.55
C ALA A 217 4.02 -9.07 2.51
N TYR A 218 4.75 -8.86 3.60
CA TYR A 218 4.61 -7.74 4.52
C TYR A 218 5.75 -6.74 4.32
N ASP A 219 5.43 -5.52 3.89
CA ASP A 219 6.36 -4.40 3.80
C ASP A 219 6.32 -3.61 5.10
N PHE A 220 7.32 -3.83 5.94
CA PHE A 220 7.26 -3.43 7.34
C PHE A 220 7.17 -1.92 7.55
N LEU A 221 7.87 -1.13 6.75
CA LEU A 221 7.87 0.32 6.84
C LEU A 221 8.18 0.94 5.48
N ASN A 222 7.29 1.76 4.97
CA ASN A 222 7.57 2.57 3.78
C ASN A 222 8.55 3.69 4.09
N GLU A 223 9.60 3.85 3.27
CA GLU A 223 10.52 5.00 3.29
C GLU A 223 10.90 5.50 4.70
N PRO A 224 11.52 4.64 5.52
CA PRO A 224 11.76 4.94 6.93
C PRO A 224 13.00 5.84 7.13
N TRP A 225 12.99 6.98 6.50
CA TRP A 225 14.14 7.88 6.40
C TRP A 225 14.31 8.83 7.58
N GLY A 226 13.46 8.74 8.59
CA GLY A 226 13.48 9.61 9.76
C GLY A 226 14.46 9.20 10.84
N GLY A 227 15.04 8.00 10.76
CA GLY A 227 16.00 7.44 11.73
C GLY A 227 17.37 7.17 11.12
N GLU A 228 18.27 6.69 11.94
CA GLU A 228 19.59 6.21 11.52
C GLU A 228 19.50 4.75 11.03
N GLU A 229 20.41 4.34 10.14
CA GLU A 229 20.44 2.98 9.57
C GLU A 229 20.40 1.86 10.61
N LEU A 230 21.12 2.03 11.72
CA LEU A 230 21.16 1.03 12.78
C LEU A 230 19.85 0.94 13.57
N ASP A 231 19.13 2.04 13.72
CA ASP A 231 17.83 2.04 14.39
C ASP A 231 16.76 1.46 13.47
N LEU A 232 16.83 1.77 12.18
CA LEU A 232 16.03 1.11 11.15
C LEU A 232 16.25 -0.41 11.19
N LYS A 233 17.52 -0.85 11.11
CA LYS A 233 17.84 -2.28 11.14
C LYS A 233 17.28 -2.98 12.38
N LYS A 234 17.48 -2.40 13.57
CA LYS A 234 16.94 -2.96 14.82
C LYS A 234 15.43 -3.11 14.76
N MET A 235 14.73 -2.06 14.30
CA MET A 235 13.26 -2.06 14.21
C MET A 235 12.75 -3.14 13.24
N ILE A 236 13.38 -3.27 12.08
CA ILE A 236 13.00 -4.26 11.07
C ILE A 236 13.26 -5.70 11.55
N LEU A 237 14.39 -5.94 12.21
CA LEU A 237 14.68 -7.25 12.81
C LEU A 237 13.66 -7.60 13.89
N ARG A 238 13.27 -6.67 14.76
CA ARG A 238 12.23 -6.86 15.77
C ARG A 238 10.87 -7.19 15.12
N CYS A 239 10.48 -6.46 14.06
CA CYS A 239 9.27 -6.79 13.31
C CYS A 239 9.31 -8.20 12.70
N ASN A 240 10.44 -8.60 12.13
CA ASN A 240 10.62 -9.96 11.63
C ASN A 240 10.50 -11.00 12.75
N GLU A 241 11.15 -10.80 13.88
CA GLU A 241 11.11 -11.71 15.03
C GLU A 241 9.68 -11.94 15.53
N VAL A 242 8.88 -10.87 15.70
CA VAL A 242 7.51 -11.01 16.20
C VAL A 242 6.59 -11.70 15.19
N VAL A 243 6.76 -11.47 13.89
CA VAL A 243 6.01 -12.17 12.84
C VAL A 243 6.38 -13.66 12.83
N ARG A 244 7.66 -14.00 12.88
CA ARG A 244 8.11 -15.41 12.91
C ARG A 244 7.66 -16.12 14.19
N ALA A 245 7.54 -15.41 15.32
CA ALA A 245 7.03 -15.96 16.57
C ALA A 245 5.55 -16.41 16.48
N GLU A 246 4.77 -15.83 15.58
CA GLU A 246 3.38 -16.28 15.30
C GLU A 246 3.31 -17.49 14.34
N ASN A 247 4.43 -18.10 13.99
CA ASN A 247 4.56 -19.14 12.95
C ASN A 247 4.10 -18.66 11.57
N ASP A 248 4.28 -17.41 11.28
CA ASP A 248 3.99 -16.81 10.00
C ASP A 248 5.23 -16.81 9.11
N ASN A 249 5.17 -17.51 7.99
CA ASN A 249 6.27 -17.68 7.04
C ASN A 249 6.11 -16.83 5.77
N HIS A 250 5.19 -15.87 5.75
CA HIS A 250 5.10 -14.94 4.63
C HIS A 250 6.46 -14.28 4.34
N ILE A 251 6.66 -13.89 3.11
CA ILE A 251 7.79 -13.04 2.74
C ILE A 251 7.66 -11.73 3.51
N VAL A 252 8.77 -11.30 4.10
CA VAL A 252 8.89 -9.99 4.75
C VAL A 252 9.80 -9.09 3.95
N ILE A 253 9.50 -7.80 3.89
CA ILE A 253 10.25 -6.83 3.12
C ILE A 253 11.04 -5.93 4.05
N PHE A 254 12.34 -5.88 3.82
CA PHE A 254 13.30 -5.07 4.54
C PHE A 254 13.59 -3.80 3.74
N PRO A 255 13.11 -2.63 4.19
CA PRO A 255 13.32 -1.38 3.47
C PRO A 255 14.77 -0.91 3.53
N GLY A 256 15.22 -0.32 2.43
CA GLY A 256 16.48 0.41 2.40
C GLY A 256 16.38 1.78 3.08
N HIS A 257 17.54 2.35 3.36
CA HIS A 257 17.71 3.75 3.74
C HIS A 257 18.19 4.56 2.52
N TYR A 258 18.35 5.89 2.63
CA TYR A 258 18.92 6.71 1.55
C TYR A 258 20.28 6.20 1.03
N SER A 259 21.07 5.58 1.89
CA SER A 259 22.36 4.97 1.58
C SER A 259 22.29 3.59 0.92
N GLY A 260 21.12 3.02 0.80
CA GLY A 260 20.91 1.65 0.29
C GLY A 260 20.57 0.65 1.39
N ILE A 261 21.07 -0.58 1.25
CA ILE A 261 20.76 -1.71 2.14
C ILE A 261 22.01 -2.35 2.78
N ASP A 262 23.19 -1.82 2.53
CA ASP A 262 24.47 -2.44 2.94
C ASP A 262 24.60 -2.63 4.48
N PHE A 263 23.86 -1.85 5.27
CA PHE A 263 23.79 -2.00 6.72
C PHE A 263 23.14 -3.34 7.18
N TYR A 264 22.48 -4.08 6.27
CA TYR A 264 22.05 -5.48 6.51
C TYR A 264 23.12 -6.50 6.12
N GLU A 265 24.30 -6.11 5.65
CA GLU A 265 25.35 -7.02 5.20
C GLU A 265 26.11 -7.66 6.38
N ASP A 266 25.44 -8.45 7.18
CA ASP A 266 26.00 -9.24 8.28
C ASP A 266 25.43 -10.67 8.26
N GLU A 267 26.13 -11.58 8.95
CA GLU A 267 25.78 -13.00 8.98
C GLU A 267 24.35 -13.25 9.49
N HIS A 268 23.91 -12.50 10.50
CA HIS A 268 22.57 -12.67 11.07
C HIS A 268 21.50 -12.28 10.06
N SER A 269 21.57 -11.08 9.48
CA SER A 269 20.58 -10.59 8.48
C SER A 269 20.53 -11.50 7.26
N LYS A 270 21.69 -11.97 6.77
CA LYS A 270 21.79 -12.89 5.63
C LYS A 270 21.32 -14.32 5.94
N SER A 271 21.25 -14.72 7.20
CA SER A 271 20.74 -16.05 7.59
C SER A 271 19.21 -16.13 7.65
N LEU A 272 18.52 -15.00 7.62
CA LEU A 272 17.07 -14.95 7.68
C LEU A 272 16.45 -15.47 6.38
N THR A 273 15.36 -16.19 6.50
CA THR A 273 14.63 -16.78 5.36
C THR A 273 13.41 -15.98 5.00
N ASN A 274 12.97 -16.09 3.75
CA ASN A 274 11.82 -15.37 3.22
C ASN A 274 11.93 -13.84 3.39
N VAL A 275 13.13 -13.31 3.17
CA VAL A 275 13.42 -11.88 3.21
C VAL A 275 13.57 -11.34 1.79
N LEU A 276 12.88 -10.26 1.49
CA LEU A 276 12.93 -9.48 0.26
C LEU A 276 13.38 -8.07 0.64
N TYR A 277 14.41 -7.55 -0.01
CA TYR A 277 14.81 -6.15 0.21
C TYR A 277 14.02 -5.24 -0.72
N THR A 278 13.85 -3.96 -0.38
CA THR A 278 13.16 -3.01 -1.25
C THR A 278 13.94 -1.72 -1.45
N ALA A 279 13.79 -1.17 -2.66
CA ALA A 279 14.27 0.16 -3.03
C ALA A 279 13.23 0.86 -3.91
N HIS A 280 13.25 2.21 -3.89
CA HIS A 280 12.39 3.07 -4.68
C HIS A 280 13.23 3.86 -5.68
N PHE A 281 12.79 3.93 -6.95
CA PHE A 281 13.56 4.56 -8.02
C PHE A 281 12.73 5.57 -8.80
N TYR A 282 13.15 6.83 -8.73
CA TYR A 282 12.51 7.93 -9.43
C TYR A 282 13.51 8.74 -10.29
N PRO A 283 14.20 8.11 -11.27
CA PRO A 283 15.11 8.85 -12.14
C PRO A 283 14.35 9.96 -12.89
N GLY A 284 14.93 11.16 -12.90
CA GLY A 284 14.28 12.36 -13.43
C GLY A 284 13.51 13.19 -12.41
N PHE A 285 13.48 12.75 -11.11
CA PHE A 285 12.82 13.44 -10.00
C PHE A 285 13.73 13.49 -8.78
N PHE A 286 13.36 14.29 -7.81
CA PHE A 286 14.00 14.35 -6.48
C PHE A 286 15.53 14.52 -6.54
N GLY A 287 16.03 15.30 -7.49
CA GLY A 287 17.46 15.54 -7.68
C GLY A 287 18.18 14.57 -8.65
N TRP A 288 17.45 13.60 -9.22
CA TRP A 288 18.02 12.61 -10.17
C TRP A 288 17.90 13.07 -11.63
N GLY A 289 18.12 14.34 -11.91
CA GLY A 289 17.97 14.95 -13.23
C GLY A 289 16.55 15.39 -13.56
N GLY A 290 16.27 15.68 -14.83
CA GLY A 290 14.92 16.01 -15.33
C GLY A 290 14.21 14.77 -15.91
N PRO A 291 12.86 14.77 -16.00
CA PRO A 291 12.07 13.64 -16.50
C PRO A 291 12.14 13.53 -18.02
N VAL A 292 13.30 13.20 -18.56
CA VAL A 292 13.55 13.06 -20.00
C VAL A 292 13.93 11.62 -20.35
N PRO A 293 13.61 11.15 -21.57
CA PRO A 293 13.87 9.76 -21.99
C PRO A 293 15.32 9.30 -21.79
N GLN A 294 16.29 10.20 -21.97
CA GLN A 294 17.71 9.86 -21.82
C GLN A 294 18.06 9.48 -20.37
N VAL A 295 17.57 10.21 -19.37
CA VAL A 295 17.79 9.92 -17.95
C VAL A 295 17.25 8.52 -17.60
N HIS A 296 16.07 8.17 -18.09
CA HIS A 296 15.51 6.84 -17.89
C HIS A 296 16.31 5.74 -18.60
N ALA A 297 16.78 6.00 -19.83
CA ALA A 297 17.61 5.04 -20.56
C ALA A 297 18.94 4.80 -19.84
N ASP A 298 19.62 5.88 -19.42
CA ASP A 298 20.89 5.80 -18.70
C ASP A 298 20.73 5.08 -17.35
N PHE A 299 19.63 5.33 -16.64
CA PHE A 299 19.34 4.65 -15.39
C PHE A 299 19.13 3.13 -15.60
N LEU A 300 18.38 2.73 -16.62
CA LEU A 300 18.18 1.32 -16.95
C LEU A 300 19.44 0.59 -17.36
N GLU A 301 20.39 1.29 -17.98
CA GLU A 301 21.62 0.70 -18.48
C GLU A 301 22.75 0.71 -17.45
N ASN A 302 22.86 1.78 -16.67
CA ASN A 302 23.98 2.02 -15.77
C ASN A 302 23.55 2.17 -14.30
N GLY A 303 22.48 2.95 -14.02
CA GLY A 303 22.09 3.30 -12.65
C GLY A 303 21.60 2.10 -11.80
N LEU A 304 21.18 1.03 -12.44
CA LEU A 304 20.76 -0.20 -11.74
C LEU A 304 21.93 -1.19 -11.50
N MET A 305 23.12 -0.94 -12.05
CA MET A 305 24.20 -1.92 -11.97
C MET A 305 24.77 -2.07 -10.58
N ASP A 306 24.94 -0.98 -9.83
CA ASP A 306 25.39 -1.03 -8.44
C ASP A 306 24.42 -1.82 -7.56
N TRP A 307 23.12 -1.62 -7.77
CA TRP A 307 22.07 -2.42 -7.10
C TRP A 307 22.12 -3.89 -7.49
N LYS A 308 22.42 -4.17 -8.77
CA LYS A 308 22.57 -5.57 -9.22
C LYS A 308 23.75 -6.26 -8.52
N GLU A 309 24.90 -5.58 -8.42
CA GLU A 309 26.08 -6.08 -7.72
C GLU A 309 25.81 -6.29 -6.22
N THR A 310 25.10 -5.33 -5.59
CA THR A 310 24.69 -5.46 -4.19
C THR A 310 23.79 -6.68 -3.99
N MET A 311 22.77 -6.85 -4.81
CA MET A 311 21.85 -7.99 -4.69
C MET A 311 22.52 -9.34 -4.98
N ASP A 312 23.52 -9.36 -5.86
CA ASP A 312 24.34 -10.57 -6.07
C ASP A 312 25.17 -10.93 -4.81
N ARG A 313 25.70 -9.94 -4.09
CA ARG A 313 26.39 -10.17 -2.79
C ARG A 313 25.43 -10.65 -1.71
N PHE A 314 24.21 -10.14 -1.70
CA PHE A 314 23.16 -10.54 -0.74
C PHE A 314 22.56 -11.92 -1.07
N ASN A 315 22.68 -12.38 -2.31
CA ASN A 315 22.00 -13.57 -2.83
C ASN A 315 20.51 -13.57 -2.50
N ALA A 316 19.85 -12.42 -2.68
CA ALA A 316 18.46 -12.20 -2.37
C ALA A 316 17.75 -11.43 -3.51
N PRO A 317 16.44 -11.53 -3.68
CA PRO A 317 15.71 -10.70 -4.63
C PRO A 317 15.51 -9.29 -4.09
N LEU A 318 15.32 -8.32 -5.01
CA LEU A 318 14.98 -6.93 -4.71
C LEU A 318 13.57 -6.62 -5.20
N LEU A 319 12.71 -6.11 -4.34
CA LEU A 319 11.46 -5.46 -4.75
C LEU A 319 11.76 -4.02 -5.17
N ILE A 320 11.33 -3.65 -6.36
CA ILE A 320 11.20 -2.25 -6.71
C ILE A 320 9.82 -1.81 -6.21
N GLY A 321 9.78 -1.38 -4.94
CA GLY A 321 8.53 -1.05 -4.24
C GLY A 321 7.81 0.12 -4.88
N GLU A 322 8.59 1.08 -5.39
CA GLU A 322 8.06 2.22 -6.11
C GLU A 322 8.99 2.63 -7.26
N PHE A 323 8.41 3.00 -8.39
CA PHE A 323 9.08 3.62 -9.52
C PHE A 323 8.06 4.24 -10.46
N ASN A 324 8.49 5.22 -11.27
CA ASN A 324 7.65 5.78 -12.32
C ASN A 324 8.54 6.40 -13.41
N VAL A 325 7.99 6.54 -14.60
CA VAL A 325 8.59 7.31 -15.70
C VAL A 325 8.00 8.71 -15.82
N VAL A 326 6.88 8.96 -15.21
CA VAL A 326 6.17 10.25 -15.05
C VAL A 326 6.25 11.14 -16.28
N SER A 327 5.84 10.62 -17.43
CA SER A 327 5.88 11.38 -18.68
C SER A 327 4.63 11.11 -19.51
N GLN A 328 3.91 12.16 -19.84
CA GLN A 328 2.82 12.13 -20.83
C GLN A 328 3.32 12.20 -22.28
N ARG A 329 4.63 12.38 -22.48
CA ARG A 329 5.22 12.44 -23.83
C ARG A 329 5.12 11.09 -24.51
N ALA A 330 5.07 11.12 -25.84
CA ALA A 330 5.15 9.91 -26.65
C ALA A 330 6.37 9.06 -26.24
N GLY A 331 6.12 7.79 -25.96
CA GLY A 331 7.16 6.85 -25.51
C GLY A 331 7.15 6.56 -24.00
N GLY A 332 6.34 7.22 -23.19
CA GLY A 332 6.25 6.95 -21.75
C GLY A 332 5.85 5.50 -21.44
N GLY A 333 4.82 5.00 -22.10
CA GLY A 333 4.39 3.60 -21.97
C GLY A 333 5.45 2.60 -22.45
N GLU A 334 6.18 2.90 -23.53
CA GLU A 334 7.30 2.08 -24.00
C GLU A 334 8.44 2.05 -22.95
N MET A 335 8.76 3.19 -22.34
CA MET A 335 9.76 3.24 -21.30
C MET A 335 9.33 2.47 -20.05
N MET A 336 8.07 2.60 -19.62
CA MET A 336 7.52 1.81 -18.51
C MET A 336 7.63 0.31 -18.78
N ARG A 337 7.32 -0.13 -20.00
CA ARG A 337 7.49 -1.52 -20.40
C ARG A 337 8.96 -1.97 -20.28
N ARG A 338 9.91 -1.16 -20.74
CA ARG A 338 11.35 -1.44 -20.63
C ARG A 338 11.81 -1.59 -19.18
N TYR A 339 11.23 -0.83 -18.23
CA TYR A 339 11.49 -0.99 -16.80
C TYR A 339 11.03 -2.36 -16.31
N TYR A 340 9.78 -2.74 -16.57
CA TYR A 340 9.27 -4.06 -16.18
C TYR A 340 10.06 -5.19 -16.84
N ASP A 341 10.39 -5.10 -18.11
CA ASP A 341 11.18 -6.09 -18.83
C ASP A 341 12.58 -6.28 -18.19
N ARG A 342 13.20 -5.20 -17.76
CA ARG A 342 14.50 -5.24 -17.07
C ARG A 342 14.38 -5.88 -15.69
N TYR A 343 13.39 -5.51 -14.92
CA TYR A 343 13.16 -6.07 -13.59
C TYR A 343 12.79 -7.55 -13.66
N GLU A 344 11.93 -7.94 -14.58
CA GLU A 344 11.57 -9.34 -14.81
C GLU A 344 12.78 -10.18 -15.22
N LYS A 345 13.63 -9.66 -16.10
CA LYS A 345 14.87 -10.32 -16.50
C LYS A 345 15.79 -10.63 -15.32
N TRP A 346 15.81 -9.77 -14.32
CA TRP A 346 16.61 -9.98 -13.11
C TRP A 346 15.87 -10.71 -11.99
N GLY A 347 14.59 -10.97 -12.17
CA GLY A 347 13.73 -11.59 -11.15
C GLY A 347 13.40 -10.65 -9.99
N TRP A 348 13.41 -9.34 -10.22
CA TRP A 348 13.09 -8.31 -9.26
C TRP A 348 11.60 -7.94 -9.35
N PRO A 349 10.76 -8.35 -8.39
CA PRO A 349 9.38 -7.87 -8.30
C PRO A 349 9.31 -6.36 -8.43
N ALA A 350 8.20 -5.85 -9.01
CA ALA A 350 8.09 -4.41 -9.22
C ALA A 350 6.64 -3.91 -9.13
N THR A 351 6.43 -2.81 -8.41
CA THR A 351 5.15 -2.13 -8.25
C THR A 351 5.29 -0.65 -8.53
N MET A 352 4.75 -0.16 -9.66
CA MET A 352 4.87 1.26 -10.02
C MET A 352 4.01 2.13 -9.09
N TRP A 353 4.46 3.35 -8.85
CA TRP A 353 3.68 4.38 -8.16
C TRP A 353 3.09 5.36 -9.17
N SER A 354 1.79 5.43 -9.35
CA SER A 354 0.71 4.77 -8.64
C SER A 354 -0.38 4.37 -9.65
N TYR A 355 -1.35 3.52 -9.23
CA TYR A 355 -2.46 3.16 -10.11
C TYR A 355 -3.29 4.37 -10.51
N LYS A 356 -3.74 5.19 -9.54
CA LYS A 356 -4.67 6.29 -9.77
C LYS A 356 -4.17 7.59 -9.16
N VAL A 357 -4.17 8.64 -9.96
CA VAL A 357 -3.91 10.02 -9.53
C VAL A 357 -4.89 10.95 -10.23
N LEU A 358 -5.57 11.80 -9.48
CA LEU A 358 -6.41 12.85 -10.05
C LEU A 358 -5.54 14.05 -10.40
N THR A 359 -5.75 14.63 -11.59
CA THR A 359 -4.98 15.78 -12.05
C THR A 359 -5.90 16.93 -12.41
N GLN A 360 -5.47 18.17 -12.14
CA GLN A 360 -6.14 19.35 -12.63
C GLN A 360 -5.57 19.81 -13.97
N GLN A 361 -6.39 20.45 -14.76
CA GLN A 361 -5.97 21.08 -16.01
C GLN A 361 -5.01 22.23 -15.70
N GLY A 362 -3.83 22.23 -16.30
CA GLY A 362 -2.81 23.24 -16.08
C GLY A 362 -1.86 22.93 -14.92
N GLY A 363 -2.17 21.91 -14.12
CA GLY A 363 -1.20 21.30 -13.22
C GLY A 363 -0.27 20.42 -14.05
N ILE A 364 0.94 20.33 -13.74
CA ILE A 364 1.95 19.39 -14.26
C ILE A 364 1.62 18.84 -15.67
N ASN A 365 1.51 19.73 -16.65
CA ASN A 365 1.09 19.42 -18.02
C ASN A 365 1.92 18.35 -18.75
N GLU A 366 2.97 17.83 -18.15
CA GLU A 366 3.87 16.85 -18.74
C GLU A 366 4.18 15.67 -17.83
N MET A 367 3.58 15.60 -16.64
CA MET A 367 3.84 14.57 -15.65
C MET A 367 2.55 13.88 -15.24
N ASN A 368 2.45 12.60 -15.54
CA ASN A 368 1.34 11.76 -15.11
C ASN A 368 1.86 10.66 -14.18
N TRP A 369 1.55 10.78 -12.90
CA TRP A 369 1.93 9.80 -11.88
C TRP A 369 0.99 8.60 -11.83
N GLY A 370 -0.23 8.71 -12.39
CA GLY A 370 -1.20 7.65 -12.41
C GLY A 370 -1.16 6.84 -13.70
N MET A 371 -1.42 5.53 -13.61
CA MET A 371 -1.76 4.70 -14.78
C MET A 371 -3.13 5.11 -15.33
N VAL A 372 -4.03 5.48 -14.43
CA VAL A 372 -5.34 6.05 -14.75
C VAL A 372 -5.47 7.43 -14.09
N THR A 373 -6.19 8.32 -14.76
CA THR A 373 -6.45 9.67 -14.27
C THR A 373 -7.84 10.12 -14.80
N ASN A 374 -8.32 11.24 -14.30
CA ASN A 374 -9.55 11.82 -14.83
C ASN A 374 -9.32 12.44 -16.22
N GLU A 375 -10.16 12.15 -17.18
CA GLU A 375 -10.14 12.79 -18.50
C GLU A 375 -10.52 14.27 -18.43
N LYS A 376 -11.42 14.63 -17.50
CA LYS A 376 -11.83 15.99 -17.25
C LYS A 376 -11.07 16.59 -16.08
N PRO A 377 -10.58 17.82 -16.21
CA PRO A 377 -10.01 18.56 -15.08
C PRO A 377 -11.02 18.68 -13.93
N LEU A 378 -10.61 18.42 -12.69
CA LEU A 378 -11.49 18.50 -11.53
C LEU A 378 -12.24 19.83 -11.41
N ALA A 379 -11.58 20.94 -11.77
CA ALA A 379 -12.20 22.28 -11.77
C ALA A 379 -13.36 22.43 -12.78
N LYS A 380 -13.53 21.48 -13.69
CA LYS A 380 -14.61 21.47 -14.71
C LYS A 380 -15.59 20.33 -14.50
N LEU A 381 -15.39 19.48 -13.48
CA LEU A 381 -16.36 18.44 -13.16
C LEU A 381 -17.63 19.08 -12.57
N ASP A 382 -18.76 18.74 -13.14
CA ASP A 382 -20.06 18.96 -12.52
C ASP A 382 -20.43 17.67 -11.78
N ILE A 383 -20.25 17.67 -10.48
CA ILE A 383 -20.50 16.50 -9.61
C ILE A 383 -21.96 16.01 -9.71
N ILE A 384 -22.88 16.85 -10.17
CA ILE A 384 -24.29 16.51 -10.32
C ILE A 384 -24.58 16.00 -11.74
N ALA A 385 -23.99 16.60 -12.76
CA ALA A 385 -24.30 16.37 -14.16
C ALA A 385 -23.33 15.41 -14.86
N ASP A 386 -22.08 15.32 -14.40
CA ASP A 386 -21.09 14.43 -15.00
C ASP A 386 -21.23 12.99 -14.48
N ASP A 387 -21.09 12.03 -15.37
CA ASP A 387 -20.98 10.62 -14.98
C ASP A 387 -19.58 10.37 -14.41
N LEU A 388 -19.49 10.29 -13.09
CA LEU A 388 -18.22 10.06 -12.38
C LEU A 388 -17.63 8.67 -12.64
N SER A 389 -18.37 7.76 -13.27
CA SER A 389 -17.85 6.46 -13.70
C SER A 389 -16.90 6.55 -14.90
N GLU A 390 -16.88 7.69 -15.59
CA GLU A 390 -15.97 7.98 -16.72
C GLU A 390 -14.64 8.58 -16.28
N ILE A 391 -14.42 8.79 -14.97
CA ILE A 391 -13.14 9.23 -14.44
C ILE A 391 -12.22 8.01 -14.40
N GLU A 392 -11.22 8.01 -15.28
CA GLU A 392 -10.20 6.97 -15.43
C GLU A 392 -8.79 7.54 -15.31
#